data_b7700b39754737ae5c9586035b490c6c
#
_entry.id   b7700b39754737ae5c9586035b490c6c
#
_cell.length_a   1.000
_cell.length_b   1.000
_cell.length_c   1.000
_cell.angle_alpha   90.00
_cell.angle_beta   90.00
_cell.angle_gamma   90.00
#
_symmetry.space_group_name_H-M   'P 1'
#
loop_
_entity.id
_entity.type
_entity.pdbx_description
1 polymer ?
#
loop_
_entity_poly.entity_id
_entity_poly.type
_entity_poly.pdbx_seq_one_letter_code
_entity_poly.pdbx_strand_id
1 'polypeptide(L)'
;MAAVAIIGAGLTGLTAAYRLKQGGHRVVVYEASDRIGGAIKSVRRDGYLAELGPNSLAAPSGPAASLLADLGLDVSQVAATPEARHRYIVRKGRLIRLPMTPAELLTSRLLSNGAKLAVFGEPLVDVGDSPLEESIAAFVRRRFNQEVLDYIVNPFIAGIYAGDPEQLSVRHATPKLHGLERSHGSVMKALVSMMKARREGASAPAGPGSVISFRNGLQEIPEALGRELSSAVRLRAPVTQIRKSTRGWTVGAAFQTPELFDAVVYAAPSHSLDEIDLDLAGAERLSTLASIFHPPVAVLALGFRREHVTHPLDGFGFLTPEVERKRILGGVFSSSLFPDRAPEGHVLITVFVGGTRDPDLVQADPQTLTARVLDDLRLLLATKGEPGFRAVQVWPKAIPQYVLGYGRFKEIADDVERRNPGLVLAGTYRDGVSLGDAIASADRAAARVAGFLGMEDMAAAGQASDRGIPAAGQG
;
A
#
# COMPACT_ATOMS: atom_id res chain seq x y z
N MET A 1 1.82 -30.14 -14.18
CA MET A 1 2.10 -29.40 -12.92
C MET A 1 3.35 -28.56 -13.16
N ALA A 2 3.20 -27.28 -13.36
CA ALA A 2 4.31 -26.37 -13.65
C ALA A 2 4.97 -25.85 -12.35
N ALA A 3 6.23 -25.43 -12.46
CA ALA A 3 7.01 -24.85 -11.37
C ALA A 3 7.11 -23.32 -11.53
N VAL A 4 6.76 -22.56 -10.50
CA VAL A 4 6.78 -21.10 -10.53
C VAL A 4 7.65 -20.53 -9.41
N ALA A 5 8.60 -19.66 -9.77
CA ALA A 5 9.39 -18.90 -8.82
C ALA A 5 8.66 -17.60 -8.46
N ILE A 6 8.59 -17.29 -7.18
CA ILE A 6 8.04 -16.04 -6.65
C ILE A 6 9.18 -15.30 -5.94
N ILE A 7 9.46 -14.07 -6.33
CA ILE A 7 10.54 -13.27 -5.75
C ILE A 7 9.96 -12.19 -4.84
N GLY A 8 10.20 -12.33 -3.53
CA GLY A 8 9.66 -11.51 -2.46
C GLY A 8 8.49 -12.17 -1.73
N ALA A 9 8.61 -12.32 -0.39
CA ALA A 9 7.57 -12.82 0.51
C ALA A 9 6.80 -11.68 1.21
N GLY A 10 6.61 -10.55 0.52
CA GLY A 10 5.63 -9.54 0.89
C GLY A 10 4.20 -10.02 0.62
N LEU A 11 3.21 -9.21 0.97
CA LEU A 11 1.79 -9.58 0.80
C LEU A 11 1.46 -9.99 -0.64
N THR A 12 1.97 -9.25 -1.64
CA THR A 12 1.75 -9.57 -3.06
C THR A 12 2.33 -10.94 -3.44
N GLY A 13 3.60 -11.20 -3.10
CA GLY A 13 4.26 -12.46 -3.47
C GLY A 13 3.65 -13.67 -2.78
N LEU A 14 3.37 -13.57 -1.48
CA LEU A 14 2.71 -14.65 -0.73
C LEU A 14 1.31 -14.96 -1.26
N THR A 15 0.51 -13.93 -1.57
CA THR A 15 -0.83 -14.11 -2.13
C THR A 15 -0.76 -14.74 -3.53
N ALA A 16 0.15 -14.28 -4.40
CA ALA A 16 0.33 -14.89 -5.73
C ALA A 16 0.77 -16.36 -5.64
N ALA A 17 1.71 -16.67 -4.75
CA ALA A 17 2.14 -18.05 -4.49
C ALA A 17 0.98 -18.92 -4.00
N TYR A 18 0.16 -18.42 -3.08
CA TYR A 18 -1.01 -19.13 -2.56
C TYR A 18 -2.02 -19.44 -3.67
N ARG A 19 -2.37 -18.44 -4.51
CA ARG A 19 -3.29 -18.63 -5.65
C ARG A 19 -2.77 -19.65 -6.66
N LEU A 20 -1.49 -19.58 -7.01
CA LEU A 20 -0.86 -20.53 -7.93
C LEU A 20 -0.79 -21.94 -7.35
N LYS A 21 -0.52 -22.08 -6.04
CA LYS A 21 -0.55 -23.36 -5.35
C LYS A 21 -1.96 -23.96 -5.35
N GLN A 22 -3.00 -23.15 -5.08
CA GLN A 22 -4.40 -23.56 -5.21
C GLN A 22 -4.74 -24.03 -6.64
N GLY A 23 -4.15 -23.40 -7.68
CA GLY A 23 -4.24 -23.80 -9.07
C GLY A 23 -3.46 -25.07 -9.44
N GLY A 24 -2.86 -25.77 -8.47
CA GLY A 24 -2.14 -27.02 -8.68
C GLY A 24 -0.69 -26.89 -9.16
N HIS A 25 -0.10 -25.69 -9.10
CA HIS A 25 1.30 -25.47 -9.49
C HIS A 25 2.25 -25.63 -8.30
N ARG A 26 3.47 -26.09 -8.57
CA ARG A 26 4.57 -26.07 -7.61
C ARG A 26 5.12 -24.63 -7.50
N VAL A 27 5.16 -24.07 -6.32
CA VAL A 27 5.70 -22.72 -6.09
C VAL A 27 6.93 -22.76 -5.20
N VAL A 28 7.87 -21.83 -5.44
CA VAL A 28 9.00 -21.55 -4.56
C VAL A 28 9.06 -20.04 -4.36
N VAL A 29 8.96 -19.60 -3.10
CA VAL A 29 9.02 -18.19 -2.73
C VAL A 29 10.39 -17.87 -2.16
N TYR A 30 11.10 -16.93 -2.76
CA TYR A 30 12.39 -16.45 -2.31
C TYR A 30 12.24 -15.13 -1.57
N GLU A 31 12.74 -15.05 -0.34
CA GLU A 31 12.72 -13.86 0.50
C GLU A 31 14.13 -13.54 0.98
N ALA A 32 14.55 -12.31 0.76
CA ALA A 32 15.89 -11.85 1.14
C ALA A 32 16.07 -11.74 2.66
N SER A 33 15.02 -11.33 3.37
CA SER A 33 15.05 -11.14 4.82
C SER A 33 14.84 -12.46 5.58
N ASP A 34 14.87 -12.37 6.91
CA ASP A 34 14.65 -13.47 7.83
C ASP A 34 13.18 -13.67 8.23
N ARG A 35 12.26 -12.91 7.61
CA ARG A 35 10.82 -12.95 7.90
C ARG A 35 9.96 -12.76 6.65
N ILE A 36 8.72 -13.22 6.70
CA ILE A 36 7.69 -12.94 5.72
C ILE A 36 6.90 -11.67 6.06
N GLY A 37 6.13 -11.15 5.10
CA GLY A 37 5.19 -10.04 5.27
C GLY A 37 5.65 -8.70 4.69
N GLY A 38 6.92 -8.56 4.31
CA GLY A 38 7.44 -7.33 3.72
C GLY A 38 7.23 -6.13 4.64
N ALA A 39 6.48 -5.12 4.22
CA ALA A 39 6.17 -3.93 5.01
C ALA A 39 5.21 -4.18 6.19
N ILE A 40 4.44 -5.27 6.20
CA ILE A 40 3.59 -5.63 7.33
C ILE A 40 4.47 -6.13 8.46
N LYS A 41 4.38 -5.49 9.63
CA LYS A 41 5.11 -5.86 10.83
C LYS A 41 4.34 -5.46 12.06
N SER A 42 3.79 -6.44 12.78
CA SER A 42 3.15 -6.25 14.09
C SER A 42 4.10 -6.71 15.20
N VAL A 43 4.09 -6.02 16.32
CA VAL A 43 4.91 -6.35 17.50
C VAL A 43 4.01 -6.39 18.74
N ARG A 44 3.96 -7.54 19.41
CA ARG A 44 3.30 -7.68 20.70
C ARG A 44 4.34 -7.78 21.80
N ARG A 45 4.38 -6.81 22.71
CA ARG A 45 5.30 -6.75 23.84
C ARG A 45 4.72 -5.88 24.96
N ASP A 46 4.97 -6.27 26.22
CA ASP A 46 4.55 -5.52 27.41
C ASP A 46 3.05 -5.17 27.44
N GLY A 47 2.19 -6.06 26.91
CA GLY A 47 0.76 -5.84 26.79
C GLY A 47 0.33 -4.92 25.64
N TYR A 48 1.27 -4.34 24.89
CA TYR A 48 0.97 -3.54 23.68
C TYR A 48 1.02 -4.40 22.43
N LEU A 49 0.16 -4.05 21.47
CA LEU A 49 0.21 -4.56 20.10
C LEU A 49 0.37 -3.39 19.13
N ALA A 50 1.55 -3.25 18.58
CA ALA A 50 1.96 -2.14 17.72
C ALA A 50 2.12 -2.59 16.26
N GLU A 51 1.58 -1.81 15.33
CA GLU A 51 1.86 -1.93 13.90
C GLU A 51 3.03 -1.02 13.54
N LEU A 52 4.09 -1.59 12.95
CA LEU A 52 5.30 -0.87 12.58
C LEU A 52 5.43 -0.66 11.05
N GLY A 53 4.34 -0.86 10.33
CA GLY A 53 4.16 -0.63 8.91
C GLY A 53 2.77 -0.08 8.63
N PRO A 54 1.98 -0.69 7.72
CA PRO A 54 0.55 -0.41 7.58
C PRO A 54 -0.16 -0.61 8.92
N ASN A 55 -1.13 0.25 9.24
CA ASN A 55 -1.85 0.19 10.52
C ASN A 55 -3.25 -0.43 10.45
N SER A 56 -3.81 -0.50 9.27
CA SER A 56 -5.15 -1.03 9.05
C SER A 56 -5.32 -1.49 7.60
N LEU A 57 -6.28 -2.34 7.37
CA LEU A 57 -6.79 -2.70 6.05
C LEU A 57 -8.13 -1.99 5.83
N ALA A 58 -8.33 -1.36 4.67
CA ALA A 58 -9.65 -0.87 4.29
C ALA A 58 -10.64 -2.05 4.27
N ALA A 59 -11.91 -1.79 4.63
CA ALA A 59 -12.92 -2.83 4.67
C ALA A 59 -12.83 -3.72 3.41
N PRO A 60 -12.58 -5.01 3.57
CA PRO A 60 -12.22 -5.88 2.46
C PRO A 60 -13.40 -6.06 1.50
N SER A 61 -13.10 -6.04 0.22
CA SER A 61 -14.05 -6.32 -0.86
C SER A 61 -13.34 -7.04 -2.00
N GLY A 62 -14.08 -7.76 -2.84
CA GLY A 62 -13.51 -8.45 -3.99
C GLY A 62 -12.35 -9.38 -3.59
N PRO A 63 -11.18 -9.25 -4.23
CA PRO A 63 -10.03 -10.11 -3.99
C PRO A 63 -9.58 -10.19 -2.53
N ALA A 64 -9.63 -9.06 -1.80
CA ALA A 64 -9.22 -9.04 -0.39
C ALA A 64 -10.21 -9.81 0.50
N ALA A 65 -11.51 -9.66 0.27
CA ALA A 65 -12.52 -10.42 1.01
C ALA A 65 -12.40 -11.93 0.75
N SER A 66 -12.23 -12.32 -0.53
CA SER A 66 -12.01 -13.73 -0.89
C SER A 66 -10.78 -14.31 -0.21
N LEU A 67 -9.65 -13.61 -0.24
CA LEU A 67 -8.41 -14.09 0.38
C LEU A 67 -8.59 -14.31 1.89
N LEU A 68 -9.21 -13.36 2.59
CA LEU A 68 -9.40 -13.46 4.04
C LEU A 68 -10.33 -14.63 4.41
N ALA A 69 -11.39 -14.86 3.63
CA ALA A 69 -12.29 -16.00 3.80
C ALA A 69 -11.56 -17.33 3.55
N ASP A 70 -10.79 -17.44 2.46
CA ASP A 70 -10.02 -18.63 2.11
C ASP A 70 -9.00 -19.01 3.21
N LEU A 71 -8.44 -18.01 3.89
CA LEU A 71 -7.48 -18.18 4.99
C LEU A 71 -8.15 -18.36 6.36
N GLY A 72 -9.49 -18.28 6.45
CA GLY A 72 -10.23 -18.38 7.70
C GLY A 72 -9.95 -17.22 8.66
N LEU A 73 -9.55 -16.06 8.15
CA LEU A 73 -9.22 -14.88 8.95
C LEU A 73 -10.43 -14.03 9.35
N ASP A 74 -11.63 -14.37 8.87
CA ASP A 74 -12.86 -13.64 9.21
C ASP A 74 -13.14 -13.67 10.73
N VAL A 75 -12.80 -14.77 11.41
CA VAL A 75 -13.02 -14.95 12.85
C VAL A 75 -12.08 -14.13 13.73
N SER A 76 -10.96 -13.67 13.19
CA SER A 76 -9.97 -12.84 13.91
C SER A 76 -10.06 -11.36 13.55
N GLN A 77 -10.93 -10.99 12.60
CA GLN A 77 -11.11 -9.59 12.20
C GLN A 77 -11.63 -8.74 13.37
N VAL A 78 -11.08 -7.54 13.45
CA VAL A 78 -11.48 -6.51 14.40
C VAL A 78 -11.80 -5.25 13.62
N ALA A 79 -13.06 -4.81 13.69
CA ALA A 79 -13.48 -3.54 13.10
C ALA A 79 -12.98 -2.36 13.94
N ALA A 80 -12.76 -1.23 13.29
CA ALA A 80 -12.52 0.02 14.00
C ALA A 80 -13.68 0.35 14.93
N THR A 81 -13.35 0.87 16.12
CA THR A 81 -14.37 1.23 17.11
C THR A 81 -15.24 2.39 16.62
N PRO A 82 -16.53 2.47 17.02
CA PRO A 82 -17.38 3.60 16.67
C PRO A 82 -16.84 4.95 17.18
N GLU A 83 -16.12 4.94 18.29
CA GLU A 83 -15.49 6.10 18.92
C GLU A 83 -14.39 6.69 18.06
N ALA A 84 -13.69 5.85 17.28
CA ALA A 84 -12.59 6.25 16.37
C ALA A 84 -13.06 6.86 15.03
N ARG A 85 -14.32 7.25 14.91
CA ARG A 85 -14.90 7.82 13.68
C ARG A 85 -14.34 9.20 13.30
N HIS A 86 -13.89 9.99 14.29
CA HIS A 86 -13.35 11.32 14.04
C HIS A 86 -11.95 11.25 13.47
N ARG A 87 -11.64 12.17 12.59
CA ARG A 87 -10.30 12.42 12.06
C ARG A 87 -9.93 13.85 12.35
N TYR A 88 -8.66 14.08 12.60
CA TYR A 88 -8.17 15.40 12.94
C TYR A 88 -7.14 15.88 11.95
N ILE A 89 -7.15 17.18 11.68
CA ILE A 89 -6.12 17.90 10.94
C ILE A 89 -5.53 18.96 11.87
N VAL A 90 -4.21 19.07 11.89
CA VAL A 90 -3.56 20.14 12.63
C VAL A 90 -3.80 21.46 11.90
N ARG A 91 -4.28 22.48 12.63
CA ARG A 91 -4.40 23.85 12.14
C ARG A 91 -4.05 24.84 13.27
N LYS A 92 -3.08 25.72 13.01
CA LYS A 92 -2.55 26.69 14.00
C LYS A 92 -2.15 25.98 15.32
N GLY A 93 -1.43 24.85 15.15
CA GLY A 93 -0.93 24.05 16.27
C GLY A 93 -2.00 23.31 17.09
N ARG A 94 -3.24 23.20 16.62
CA ARG A 94 -4.34 22.50 17.30
C ARG A 94 -4.98 21.45 16.41
N LEU A 95 -5.48 20.37 17.00
CA LEU A 95 -6.25 19.36 16.30
C LEU A 95 -7.67 19.86 16.06
N ILE A 96 -8.05 20.00 14.81
CA ILE A 96 -9.40 20.37 14.36
C ILE A 96 -10.03 19.14 13.71
N ARG A 97 -11.28 18.83 14.09
CA ARG A 97 -12.02 17.72 13.47
C ARG A 97 -12.20 17.98 11.97
N LEU A 98 -11.89 16.97 11.16
CA LEU A 98 -12.18 16.98 9.72
C LEU A 98 -13.71 16.92 9.54
N PRO A 99 -14.33 17.89 8.85
CA PRO A 99 -15.75 17.84 8.57
C PRO A 99 -16.06 16.72 7.58
N MET A 100 -17.01 15.87 7.91
CA MET A 100 -17.44 14.71 7.11
C MET A 100 -18.77 14.96 6.38
N THR A 101 -19.47 16.04 6.71
CA THR A 101 -20.74 16.45 6.09
C THR A 101 -20.69 17.90 5.63
N PRO A 102 -21.52 18.31 4.63
CA PRO A 102 -21.62 19.71 4.22
C PRO A 102 -21.98 20.66 5.38
N ALA A 103 -22.85 20.24 6.30
CA ALA A 103 -23.22 21.03 7.48
C ALA A 103 -22.04 21.23 8.43
N GLU A 104 -21.26 20.18 8.69
CA GLU A 104 -20.04 20.28 9.48
C GLU A 104 -19.01 21.18 8.78
N LEU A 105 -18.88 21.12 7.44
CA LEU A 105 -17.98 21.98 6.70
C LEU A 105 -18.31 23.45 6.87
N LEU A 106 -19.60 23.81 6.82
CA LEU A 106 -20.03 25.20 7.01
C LEU A 106 -19.63 25.77 8.38
N THR A 107 -19.71 24.97 9.43
CA THR A 107 -19.41 25.40 10.81
C THR A 107 -17.96 25.16 11.22
N SER A 108 -17.21 24.34 10.48
CA SER A 108 -15.82 23.98 10.79
C SER A 108 -14.89 25.20 10.74
N ARG A 109 -13.91 25.21 11.66
CA ARG A 109 -12.80 26.16 11.66
C ARG A 109 -11.59 25.66 10.86
N LEU A 110 -11.71 24.51 10.20
CA LEU A 110 -10.61 23.91 9.43
C LEU A 110 -10.32 24.71 8.15
N LEU A 111 -11.34 25.25 7.50
CA LEU A 111 -11.21 26.07 6.30
C LEU A 111 -11.79 27.47 6.50
N SER A 112 -11.17 28.45 5.85
CA SER A 112 -11.71 29.80 5.76
C SER A 112 -13.02 29.83 4.96
N ASN A 113 -13.80 30.91 5.08
CA ASN A 113 -15.02 31.08 4.29
C ASN A 113 -14.73 31.07 2.77
N GLY A 114 -13.59 31.65 2.34
CA GLY A 114 -13.17 31.60 0.94
C GLY A 114 -12.91 30.18 0.44
N ALA A 115 -12.24 29.33 1.25
CA ALA A 115 -12.01 27.94 0.90
C ALA A 115 -13.31 27.12 0.89
N LYS A 116 -14.23 27.39 1.83
CA LYS A 116 -15.56 26.76 1.81
C LYS A 116 -16.34 27.11 0.54
N LEU A 117 -16.31 28.39 0.14
CA LEU A 117 -16.95 28.83 -1.11
C LEU A 117 -16.34 28.12 -2.32
N ALA A 118 -15.00 27.93 -2.36
CA ALA A 118 -14.36 27.17 -3.43
C ALA A 118 -14.81 25.70 -3.47
N VAL A 119 -15.00 25.06 -2.31
CA VAL A 119 -15.51 23.67 -2.24
C VAL A 119 -16.94 23.59 -2.77
N PHE A 120 -17.82 24.49 -2.36
CA PHE A 120 -19.23 24.50 -2.82
C PHE A 120 -19.35 24.98 -4.29
N GLY A 121 -18.45 25.82 -4.75
CA GLY A 121 -18.41 26.31 -6.13
C GLY A 121 -17.74 25.39 -7.13
N GLU A 122 -17.04 24.34 -6.67
CA GLU A 122 -16.31 23.39 -7.53
C GLU A 122 -17.20 22.77 -8.64
N PRO A 123 -18.48 22.47 -8.41
CA PRO A 123 -19.35 21.96 -9.49
C PRO A 123 -19.55 22.90 -10.67
N LEU A 124 -19.23 24.18 -10.51
CA LEU A 124 -19.33 25.22 -11.56
C LEU A 124 -17.99 25.46 -12.27
N VAL A 125 -16.90 24.85 -11.79
CA VAL A 125 -15.58 24.95 -12.42
C VAL A 125 -15.59 24.09 -13.67
N ASP A 126 -15.28 24.71 -14.81
CA ASP A 126 -15.17 23.99 -16.08
C ASP A 126 -14.05 22.95 -16.03
N VAL A 127 -14.29 21.80 -16.63
CA VAL A 127 -13.27 20.74 -16.77
C VAL A 127 -12.13 21.23 -17.67
N GLY A 128 -12.44 22.09 -18.66
CA GLY A 128 -11.48 22.64 -19.62
C GLY A 128 -10.72 21.56 -20.38
N ASP A 129 -9.64 21.96 -21.02
CA ASP A 129 -8.63 21.05 -21.54
C ASP A 129 -7.76 20.55 -20.37
N SER A 130 -8.31 19.58 -19.60
CA SER A 130 -7.56 18.96 -18.51
C SER A 130 -6.26 18.38 -19.09
N PRO A 131 -5.07 18.76 -18.58
CA PRO A 131 -3.82 18.23 -19.08
C PRO A 131 -3.84 16.70 -19.04
N LEU A 132 -3.24 16.06 -20.04
CA LEU A 132 -3.10 14.59 -20.06
C LEU A 132 -2.43 14.08 -18.79
N GLU A 133 -1.61 14.91 -18.18
CA GLU A 133 -0.94 14.64 -16.91
C GLU A 133 -0.74 15.93 -16.12
N GLU A 134 -1.19 15.95 -14.87
CA GLU A 134 -1.00 17.04 -13.93
C GLU A 134 -0.67 16.50 -12.53
N SER A 135 -0.03 17.33 -11.69
CA SER A 135 0.21 16.97 -10.29
C SER A 135 -1.08 17.07 -9.48
N ILE A 136 -1.13 16.33 -8.37
CA ILE A 136 -2.26 16.44 -7.43
C ILE A 136 -2.45 17.87 -6.97
N ALA A 137 -1.36 18.61 -6.71
CA ALA A 137 -1.43 20.00 -6.29
C ALA A 137 -2.00 20.92 -7.37
N ALA A 138 -1.56 20.78 -8.63
CA ALA A 138 -2.11 21.52 -9.76
C ALA A 138 -3.60 21.24 -9.95
N PHE A 139 -4.00 19.96 -9.92
CA PHE A 139 -5.39 19.53 -9.97
C PHE A 139 -6.24 20.20 -8.88
N VAL A 140 -5.77 20.18 -7.63
CA VAL A 140 -6.54 20.72 -6.50
C VAL A 140 -6.64 22.25 -6.58
N ARG A 141 -5.57 22.96 -6.98
CA ARG A 141 -5.61 24.41 -7.18
C ARG A 141 -6.59 24.81 -8.28
N ARG A 142 -6.61 24.06 -9.37
CA ARG A 142 -7.51 24.31 -10.52
C ARG A 142 -8.97 24.09 -10.14
N ARG A 143 -9.26 23.02 -9.39
CA ARG A 143 -10.64 22.65 -9.01
C ARG A 143 -11.15 23.38 -7.77
N PHE A 144 -10.28 23.68 -6.84
CA PHE A 144 -10.60 24.27 -5.54
C PHE A 144 -9.76 25.54 -5.29
N ASN A 145 -8.83 25.48 -4.36
CA ASN A 145 -7.84 26.54 -4.08
C ASN A 145 -6.65 26.03 -3.28
N GLN A 146 -5.70 26.93 -2.98
CA GLN A 146 -4.49 26.62 -2.22
C GLN A 146 -4.81 26.15 -0.80
N GLU A 147 -5.79 26.73 -0.10
CA GLU A 147 -6.10 26.36 1.27
C GLU A 147 -6.68 24.92 1.38
N VAL A 148 -7.47 24.49 0.40
CA VAL A 148 -7.92 23.10 0.29
C VAL A 148 -6.74 22.17 0.02
N LEU A 149 -5.79 22.57 -0.81
CA LEU A 149 -4.56 21.80 -0.98
C LEU A 149 -3.82 21.67 0.35
N ASP A 150 -3.57 22.77 1.03
CA ASP A 150 -2.74 22.81 2.24
C ASP A 150 -3.34 21.99 3.40
N TYR A 151 -4.64 22.14 3.66
CA TYR A 151 -5.27 21.59 4.87
C TYR A 151 -6.09 20.32 4.66
N ILE A 152 -6.39 19.95 3.41
CA ILE A 152 -7.13 18.71 3.12
C ILE A 152 -6.24 17.75 2.35
N VAL A 153 -5.74 18.12 1.17
CA VAL A 153 -5.12 17.17 0.27
C VAL A 153 -3.66 16.88 0.63
N ASN A 154 -2.84 17.90 0.94
CA ASN A 154 -1.44 17.71 1.33
C ASN A 154 -1.29 16.74 2.52
N PRO A 155 -2.01 16.91 3.67
CA PRO A 155 -1.89 15.97 4.78
C PRO A 155 -2.37 14.56 4.44
N PHE A 156 -3.38 14.40 3.57
CA PHE A 156 -3.80 13.07 3.11
C PHE A 156 -2.73 12.39 2.26
N ILE A 157 -2.12 13.12 1.34
CA ILE A 157 -1.04 12.61 0.50
C ILE A 157 0.18 12.24 1.36
N ALA A 158 0.54 13.08 2.33
CA ALA A 158 1.60 12.77 3.29
C ALA A 158 1.29 11.51 4.11
N GLY A 159 0.02 11.30 4.51
CA GLY A 159 -0.42 10.13 5.27
C GLY A 159 -0.45 8.83 4.47
N ILE A 160 -0.64 8.87 3.15
CA ILE A 160 -0.74 7.68 2.29
C ILE A 160 0.59 7.37 1.61
N TYR A 161 1.23 8.40 1.04
CA TYR A 161 2.43 8.26 0.23
C TYR A 161 3.71 8.69 0.95
N ALA A 162 3.58 9.42 2.08
CA ALA A 162 4.69 10.18 2.65
C ALA A 162 5.38 11.06 1.59
N GLY A 163 4.61 11.53 0.61
CA GLY A 163 5.03 12.16 -0.64
C GLY A 163 4.62 13.62 -0.75
N ASP A 164 5.03 14.24 -1.85
CA ASP A 164 4.77 15.61 -2.18
C ASP A 164 3.67 15.70 -3.27
N PRO A 165 2.50 16.34 -3.00
CA PRO A 165 1.45 16.51 -3.99
C PRO A 165 1.85 17.35 -5.20
N GLU A 166 2.92 18.14 -5.12
CA GLU A 166 3.46 18.89 -6.28
C GLU A 166 4.09 17.96 -7.32
N GLN A 167 4.61 16.81 -6.89
CA GLN A 167 5.30 15.88 -7.78
C GLN A 167 4.45 14.68 -8.16
N LEU A 168 3.51 14.27 -7.30
CA LEU A 168 2.69 13.10 -7.54
C LEU A 168 1.63 13.34 -8.61
N SER A 169 1.53 12.42 -9.58
CA SER A 169 0.54 12.43 -10.65
C SER A 169 -0.85 12.14 -10.12
N VAL A 170 -1.83 12.99 -10.39
CA VAL A 170 -3.23 12.74 -10.02
C VAL A 170 -3.77 11.47 -10.70
N ARG A 171 -3.34 11.21 -11.94
CA ARG A 171 -3.75 10.05 -12.74
C ARG A 171 -3.24 8.73 -12.14
N HIS A 172 -1.99 8.72 -11.68
CA HIS A 172 -1.34 7.48 -11.23
C HIS A 172 -1.42 7.26 -9.73
N ALA A 173 -1.29 8.31 -8.91
CA ALA A 173 -1.36 8.21 -7.46
C ALA A 173 -2.80 8.21 -6.94
N THR A 174 -3.70 8.97 -7.55
CA THR A 174 -5.10 9.07 -7.14
C THR A 174 -6.07 8.81 -8.31
N PRO A 175 -6.01 7.62 -8.96
CA PRO A 175 -6.79 7.33 -10.17
C PRO A 175 -8.30 7.46 -9.94
N LYS A 176 -8.78 7.20 -8.72
CA LYS A 176 -10.19 7.39 -8.36
C LYS A 176 -10.58 8.87 -8.42
N LEU A 177 -9.75 9.77 -7.87
CA LEU A 177 -10.00 11.21 -7.89
C LEU A 177 -10.02 11.75 -9.33
N HIS A 178 -9.03 11.36 -10.14
CA HIS A 178 -8.96 11.69 -11.55
C HIS A 178 -10.19 11.16 -12.33
N GLY A 179 -10.63 9.93 -12.01
CA GLY A 179 -11.82 9.32 -12.62
C GLY A 179 -13.12 10.04 -12.28
N LEU A 180 -13.27 10.58 -11.05
CA LEU A 180 -14.45 11.34 -10.64
C LEU A 180 -14.67 12.58 -11.49
N GLU A 181 -13.61 13.35 -11.76
CA GLU A 181 -13.69 14.52 -12.66
C GLU A 181 -14.11 14.09 -14.07
N ARG A 182 -13.46 13.08 -14.63
CA ARG A 182 -13.72 12.66 -16.01
C ARG A 182 -15.14 12.10 -16.22
N SER A 183 -15.68 11.38 -15.23
CA SER A 183 -16.99 10.74 -15.33
C SER A 183 -18.16 11.66 -14.99
N HIS A 184 -17.96 12.67 -14.13
CA HIS A 184 -19.02 13.54 -13.63
C HIS A 184 -18.78 15.03 -13.92
N GLY A 185 -17.64 15.40 -14.51
CA GLY A 185 -17.24 16.79 -14.72
C GLY A 185 -16.91 17.55 -13.44
N SER A 186 -17.02 16.91 -12.26
CA SER A 186 -16.83 17.52 -10.95
C SER A 186 -16.61 16.46 -9.89
N VAL A 187 -15.66 16.69 -9.02
CA VAL A 187 -15.40 15.84 -7.84
C VAL A 187 -16.58 15.89 -6.86
N MET A 188 -17.13 17.09 -6.62
CA MET A 188 -18.24 17.27 -5.69
C MET A 188 -19.55 16.67 -6.22
N LYS A 189 -19.85 16.81 -7.52
CA LYS A 189 -21.02 16.14 -8.14
C LYS A 189 -20.91 14.62 -8.00
N ALA A 190 -19.74 14.06 -8.24
CA ALA A 190 -19.50 12.63 -8.07
C ALA A 190 -19.71 12.17 -6.62
N LEU A 191 -19.16 12.89 -5.63
CA LEU A 191 -19.34 12.57 -4.22
C LEU A 191 -20.82 12.62 -3.79
N VAL A 192 -21.58 13.63 -4.24
CA VAL A 192 -23.02 13.75 -3.97
C VAL A 192 -23.78 12.59 -4.60
N SER A 193 -23.47 12.22 -5.86
CA SER A 193 -24.07 11.08 -6.53
C SER A 193 -23.82 9.77 -5.78
N MET A 194 -22.59 9.53 -5.32
CA MET A 194 -22.24 8.35 -4.50
C MET A 194 -22.97 8.34 -3.15
N MET A 195 -23.14 9.49 -2.51
CA MET A 195 -23.89 9.60 -1.25
C MET A 195 -25.38 9.31 -1.46
N LYS A 196 -25.96 9.77 -2.59
CA LYS A 196 -27.36 9.48 -2.95
C LYS A 196 -27.57 7.99 -3.20
N ALA A 197 -26.73 7.37 -4.02
CA ALA A 197 -26.80 5.93 -4.30
C ALA A 197 -26.73 5.07 -3.04
N ARG A 198 -25.93 5.48 -2.05
CA ARG A 198 -25.86 4.80 -0.73
C ARG A 198 -27.18 4.90 0.04
N ARG A 199 -27.84 6.05 0.03
CA ARG A 199 -29.13 6.23 0.71
C ARG A 199 -30.24 5.40 0.06
N GLU A 200 -30.13 5.15 -1.25
CA GLU A 200 -31.07 4.35 -2.04
C GLU A 200 -30.79 2.84 -1.99
N GLY A 201 -29.89 2.38 -1.10
CA GLY A 201 -29.64 0.97 -0.85
C GLY A 201 -28.73 0.27 -1.87
N ALA A 202 -28.07 1.02 -2.76
CA ALA A 202 -27.03 0.45 -3.59
C ALA A 202 -25.91 -0.14 -2.70
N SER A 203 -25.47 -1.36 -3.02
CA SER A 203 -24.29 -1.99 -2.39
C SER A 203 -23.04 -1.14 -2.66
N ALA A 204 -22.91 -0.05 -1.91
CA ALA A 204 -21.74 0.79 -2.00
C ALA A 204 -20.60 0.14 -1.20
N PRO A 205 -19.36 0.22 -1.70
CA PRO A 205 -18.19 -0.14 -0.91
C PRO A 205 -18.29 0.49 0.48
N ALA A 206 -17.81 -0.20 1.50
CA ALA A 206 -17.79 0.32 2.87
C ALA A 206 -17.33 1.78 2.87
N GLY A 207 -17.98 2.63 3.69
CA GLY A 207 -17.79 4.09 3.66
C GLY A 207 -16.31 4.48 3.69
N PRO A 208 -15.93 5.64 3.12
CA PRO A 208 -14.57 6.12 3.27
C PRO A 208 -14.24 6.16 4.76
N GLY A 209 -13.34 5.25 5.18
CA GLY A 209 -12.87 5.14 6.55
C GLY A 209 -13.36 3.94 7.36
N SER A 210 -14.14 3.02 6.80
CA SER A 210 -14.28 1.70 7.40
C SER A 210 -12.98 0.94 7.23
N VAL A 211 -12.33 0.62 8.33
CA VAL A 211 -11.07 -0.14 8.35
C VAL A 211 -11.16 -1.28 9.35
N ILE A 212 -10.39 -2.30 9.08
CA ILE A 212 -10.24 -3.46 9.96
C ILE A 212 -8.77 -3.71 10.32
N SER A 213 -8.57 -4.48 11.35
CA SER A 213 -7.32 -5.13 11.70
C SER A 213 -7.62 -6.57 12.17
N PHE A 214 -6.69 -7.22 12.85
CA PHE A 214 -6.86 -8.55 13.41
C PHE A 214 -6.47 -8.57 14.89
N ARG A 215 -6.90 -9.60 15.63
CA ARG A 215 -6.64 -9.74 17.08
C ARG A 215 -5.14 -9.69 17.41
N ASN A 216 -4.30 -10.26 16.55
CA ASN A 216 -2.84 -10.24 16.72
C ASN A 216 -2.13 -9.28 15.76
N GLY A 217 -2.86 -8.36 15.15
CA GLY A 217 -2.33 -7.37 14.21
C GLY A 217 -2.39 -7.84 12.75
N LEU A 218 -1.98 -6.95 11.86
CA LEU A 218 -1.98 -7.21 10.42
C LEU A 218 -1.04 -8.35 10.01
N GLN A 219 -0.06 -8.69 10.87
CA GLN A 219 0.86 -9.81 10.65
C GLN A 219 0.14 -11.17 10.54
N GLU A 220 -1.11 -11.29 11.03
CA GLU A 220 -1.90 -12.50 10.86
C GLU A 220 -2.09 -12.90 9.40
N ILE A 221 -2.17 -11.93 8.47
CA ILE A 221 -2.35 -12.22 7.04
C ILE A 221 -1.11 -12.94 6.47
N PRO A 222 0.11 -12.36 6.50
CA PRO A 222 1.28 -13.06 5.98
C PRO A 222 1.60 -14.35 6.75
N GLU A 223 1.30 -14.44 8.05
CA GLU A 223 1.48 -15.67 8.82
C GLU A 223 0.52 -16.79 8.38
N ALA A 224 -0.74 -16.47 8.09
CA ALA A 224 -1.70 -17.44 7.55
C ALA A 224 -1.24 -17.93 6.16
N LEU A 225 -0.84 -17.02 5.27
CA LEU A 225 -0.26 -17.37 3.97
C LEU A 225 1.01 -18.22 4.11
N GLY A 226 1.88 -17.88 5.07
CA GLY A 226 3.09 -18.65 5.36
C GLY A 226 2.80 -20.07 5.85
N ARG A 227 1.76 -20.28 6.65
CA ARG A 227 1.33 -21.63 7.05
C ARG A 227 0.85 -22.44 5.85
N GLU A 228 0.04 -21.86 4.98
CA GLU A 228 -0.43 -22.50 3.76
C GLU A 228 0.70 -22.84 2.79
N LEU A 229 1.69 -21.99 2.68
CA LEU A 229 2.84 -22.17 1.78
C LEU A 229 3.94 -23.06 2.39
N SER A 230 4.03 -23.12 3.72
CA SER A 230 4.98 -23.92 4.50
C SER A 230 6.39 -24.03 3.89
N SER A 231 6.83 -25.21 3.44
CA SER A 231 8.17 -25.46 2.90
C SER A 231 8.46 -24.78 1.55
N ALA A 232 7.48 -24.15 0.92
CA ALA A 232 7.68 -23.41 -0.32
C ALA A 232 8.39 -22.06 -0.10
N VAL A 233 8.40 -21.50 1.12
CA VAL A 233 9.04 -20.22 1.43
C VAL A 233 10.47 -20.42 1.90
N ARG A 234 11.39 -19.74 1.24
CA ARG A 234 12.83 -19.74 1.56
C ARG A 234 13.23 -18.36 2.05
N LEU A 235 13.45 -18.24 3.33
CA LEU A 235 13.97 -17.02 3.97
C LEU A 235 15.49 -16.93 3.82
N ARG A 236 16.04 -15.72 3.95
CA ARG A 236 17.49 -15.44 3.79
C ARG A 236 18.03 -15.96 2.46
N ALA A 237 17.19 -15.86 1.43
CA ALA A 237 17.48 -16.34 0.08
C ALA A 237 17.32 -15.20 -0.93
N PRO A 238 18.15 -14.13 -0.87
CA PRO A 238 18.09 -13.06 -1.84
C PRO A 238 18.37 -13.62 -3.23
N VAL A 239 17.46 -13.36 -4.18
CA VAL A 239 17.67 -13.72 -5.57
C VAL A 239 18.73 -12.80 -6.16
N THR A 240 19.76 -13.40 -6.75
CA THR A 240 20.89 -12.70 -7.35
C THR A 240 20.95 -12.84 -8.86
N GLN A 241 20.14 -13.75 -9.44
CA GLN A 241 20.17 -14.02 -10.87
C GLN A 241 18.79 -14.47 -11.37
N ILE A 242 18.36 -13.95 -12.53
CA ILE A 242 17.21 -14.42 -13.29
C ILE A 242 17.59 -14.49 -14.76
N ARG A 243 17.50 -15.68 -15.37
CA ARG A 243 17.85 -15.91 -16.76
C ARG A 243 16.72 -16.58 -17.52
N LYS A 244 16.43 -16.10 -18.74
CA LYS A 244 15.52 -16.75 -19.67
C LYS A 244 16.29 -17.69 -20.60
N SER A 245 15.81 -18.91 -20.76
CA SER A 245 16.35 -19.90 -21.67
C SER A 245 15.24 -20.57 -22.49
N THR A 246 15.62 -21.40 -23.47
CA THR A 246 14.65 -22.21 -24.23
C THR A 246 13.93 -23.26 -23.39
N ARG A 247 14.45 -23.59 -22.20
CA ARG A 247 13.85 -24.57 -21.26
C ARG A 247 13.04 -23.94 -20.15
N GLY A 248 12.87 -22.62 -20.14
CA GLY A 248 12.17 -21.88 -19.08
C GLY A 248 13.07 -20.84 -18.41
N TRP A 249 12.85 -20.61 -17.13
CA TRP A 249 13.49 -19.61 -16.31
C TRP A 249 14.46 -20.22 -15.31
N THR A 250 15.69 -19.78 -15.30
CA THR A 250 16.65 -20.12 -14.24
C THR A 250 16.68 -19.00 -13.21
N VAL A 251 16.42 -19.33 -11.94
CA VAL A 251 16.48 -18.42 -10.81
C VAL A 251 17.56 -18.88 -9.86
N GLY A 252 18.52 -18.01 -9.58
CA GLY A 252 19.61 -18.21 -8.63
C GLY A 252 19.44 -17.33 -7.41
N ALA A 253 19.51 -17.90 -6.21
CA ALA A 253 19.59 -17.20 -4.95
C ALA A 253 20.98 -17.36 -4.33
N ALA A 254 21.40 -16.40 -3.51
CA ALA A 254 22.70 -16.43 -2.86
C ALA A 254 22.91 -17.76 -2.10
N PHE A 255 24.09 -18.34 -2.25
CA PHE A 255 24.50 -19.60 -1.61
C PHE A 255 23.63 -20.83 -1.94
N GLN A 256 22.84 -20.78 -3.04
CA GLN A 256 21.99 -21.88 -3.50
C GLN A 256 22.30 -22.20 -4.96
N THR A 257 22.11 -23.47 -5.34
CA THR A 257 22.18 -23.87 -6.75
C THR A 257 21.00 -23.26 -7.49
N PRO A 258 21.22 -22.64 -8.67
CA PRO A 258 20.13 -22.11 -9.49
C PRO A 258 19.14 -23.22 -9.89
N GLU A 259 17.84 -22.90 -9.85
CA GLU A 259 16.76 -23.83 -10.17
C GLU A 259 16.00 -23.40 -11.42
N LEU A 260 15.43 -24.38 -12.12
CA LEU A 260 14.63 -24.18 -13.33
C LEU A 260 13.16 -24.07 -12.99
N PHE A 261 12.48 -23.10 -13.60
CA PHE A 261 11.06 -22.80 -13.44
C PHE A 261 10.39 -22.55 -14.80
N ASP A 262 9.11 -22.81 -14.89
CA ASP A 262 8.30 -22.53 -16.08
C ASP A 262 7.89 -21.05 -16.14
N ALA A 263 7.70 -20.40 -14.98
CA ALA A 263 7.37 -18.98 -14.91
C ALA A 263 7.99 -18.31 -13.66
N VAL A 264 8.04 -16.97 -13.68
CA VAL A 264 8.56 -16.13 -12.59
C VAL A 264 7.59 -15.00 -12.29
N VAL A 265 7.25 -14.81 -11.01
CA VAL A 265 6.58 -13.62 -10.50
C VAL A 265 7.57 -12.78 -9.71
N TYR A 266 7.90 -11.60 -10.18
CA TYR A 266 8.70 -10.64 -9.43
C TYR A 266 7.77 -9.74 -8.61
N ALA A 267 7.73 -9.96 -7.30
CA ALA A 267 6.90 -9.24 -6.33
C ALA A 267 7.72 -8.53 -5.24
N ALA A 268 9.03 -8.47 -5.39
CA ALA A 268 9.93 -7.66 -4.57
C ALA A 268 9.83 -6.17 -4.94
N PRO A 269 10.31 -5.24 -4.11
CA PRO A 269 10.34 -3.81 -4.45
C PRO A 269 11.14 -3.54 -5.73
N SER A 270 10.72 -2.52 -6.51
CA SER A 270 11.37 -2.20 -7.79
C SER A 270 12.86 -1.88 -7.66
N HIS A 271 13.26 -1.25 -6.56
CA HIS A 271 14.65 -0.88 -6.31
C HIS A 271 15.60 -2.09 -6.13
N SER A 272 15.07 -3.30 -5.85
CA SER A 272 15.90 -4.50 -5.75
C SER A 272 16.23 -5.10 -7.11
N LEU A 273 15.66 -4.59 -8.21
CA LEU A 273 16.01 -5.04 -9.58
C LEU A 273 17.48 -4.78 -9.94
N ASP A 274 18.07 -3.70 -9.40
CA ASP A 274 19.49 -3.38 -9.63
C ASP A 274 20.46 -4.33 -8.91
N GLU A 275 19.97 -5.14 -7.97
CA GLU A 275 20.77 -6.10 -7.21
C GLU A 275 20.80 -7.48 -7.88
N ILE A 276 20.07 -7.66 -9.00
CA ILE A 276 19.88 -8.94 -9.68
C ILE A 276 20.56 -8.94 -11.05
N ASP A 277 21.38 -9.94 -11.31
CA ASP A 277 21.91 -10.22 -12.65
C ASP A 277 20.78 -10.75 -13.55
N LEU A 278 20.35 -9.92 -14.49
CA LEU A 278 19.21 -10.16 -15.36
C LEU A 278 19.68 -10.49 -16.79
N ASP A 279 19.44 -11.72 -17.24
CA ASP A 279 19.69 -12.15 -18.61
C ASP A 279 18.37 -12.50 -19.30
N LEU A 280 17.71 -11.44 -19.80
CA LEU A 280 16.41 -11.49 -20.46
C LEU A 280 16.24 -10.32 -21.44
N ALA A 281 15.31 -10.40 -22.36
CA ALA A 281 15.08 -9.36 -23.36
C ALA A 281 14.58 -8.06 -22.71
N GLY A 282 15.34 -6.96 -22.85
CA GLY A 282 15.01 -5.67 -22.27
C GLY A 282 15.43 -5.51 -20.81
N ALA A 283 16.36 -6.35 -20.33
CA ALA A 283 16.89 -6.26 -18.96
C ALA A 283 17.42 -4.87 -18.61
N GLU A 284 18.06 -4.20 -19.56
CA GLU A 284 18.60 -2.83 -19.43
C GLU A 284 17.50 -1.79 -19.08
N ARG A 285 16.25 -2.07 -19.42
CA ARG A 285 15.12 -1.20 -19.09
C ARG A 285 14.60 -1.39 -17.65
N LEU A 286 14.88 -2.53 -17.03
CA LEU A 286 14.47 -2.81 -15.66
C LEU A 286 15.24 -1.95 -14.64
N SER A 287 16.46 -1.50 -14.95
CA SER A 287 17.18 -0.52 -14.14
C SER A 287 16.42 0.81 -14.03
N THR A 288 15.65 1.17 -15.07
CA THR A 288 14.76 2.33 -14.99
C THR A 288 13.64 2.12 -13.97
N LEU A 289 13.10 0.91 -13.79
CA LEU A 289 12.13 0.62 -12.73
C LEU A 289 12.78 0.70 -11.34
N ALA A 290 14.04 0.31 -11.22
CA ALA A 290 14.79 0.43 -9.96
C ALA A 290 14.99 1.89 -9.54
N SER A 291 14.97 2.84 -10.48
CA SER A 291 15.06 4.28 -10.20
C SER A 291 13.77 4.90 -9.64
N ILE A 292 12.67 4.16 -9.52
CA ILE A 292 11.45 4.66 -8.88
C ILE A 292 11.80 5.10 -7.45
N PHE A 293 11.53 6.37 -7.16
CA PHE A 293 11.86 6.96 -5.85
C PHE A 293 10.97 6.40 -4.75
N HIS A 294 11.59 6.03 -3.63
CA HIS A 294 10.94 5.58 -2.39
C HIS A 294 11.50 6.40 -1.23
N PRO A 295 10.78 7.40 -0.71
CA PRO A 295 11.27 8.17 0.43
C PRO A 295 11.40 7.30 1.69
N PRO A 296 12.33 7.63 2.61
CA PRO A 296 12.44 6.95 3.88
C PRO A 296 11.31 7.37 4.81
N VAL A 297 10.80 6.42 5.59
CA VAL A 297 9.75 6.66 6.61
C VAL A 297 10.14 5.95 7.90
N ALA A 298 9.99 6.63 9.03
CA ALA A 298 10.05 5.99 10.33
C ALA A 298 8.66 5.93 10.98
N VAL A 299 8.38 4.78 11.58
CA VAL A 299 7.17 4.52 12.36
C VAL A 299 7.55 4.36 13.82
N LEU A 300 6.94 5.16 14.70
CA LEU A 300 7.16 5.12 16.13
C LEU A 300 5.85 4.76 16.83
N ALA A 301 5.80 3.63 17.50
CA ALA A 301 4.70 3.25 18.38
C ALA A 301 5.08 3.60 19.82
N LEU A 302 4.31 4.48 20.43
CA LEU A 302 4.58 5.09 21.74
C LEU A 302 3.41 4.83 22.68
N GLY A 303 3.67 4.10 23.79
CA GLY A 303 2.70 3.77 24.81
C GLY A 303 2.83 4.71 26.02
N PHE A 304 1.72 5.29 26.45
CA PHE A 304 1.66 6.19 27.60
C PHE A 304 0.61 5.68 28.60
N ARG A 305 0.76 6.08 29.87
CA ARG A 305 -0.40 6.05 30.79
C ARG A 305 -1.47 6.99 30.27
N ARG A 306 -2.74 6.59 30.37
CA ARG A 306 -3.85 7.40 29.86
C ARG A 306 -3.89 8.81 30.50
N GLU A 307 -3.58 8.93 31.78
CA GLU A 307 -3.52 10.18 32.54
C GLU A 307 -2.42 11.16 32.05
N HIS A 308 -1.40 10.63 31.36
CA HIS A 308 -0.33 11.44 30.77
C HIS A 308 -0.68 12.03 29.40
N VAL A 309 -1.85 11.77 28.87
CA VAL A 309 -2.31 12.32 27.58
C VAL A 309 -3.59 13.10 27.80
N THR A 310 -3.53 14.43 27.69
CA THR A 310 -4.68 15.29 27.95
C THR A 310 -5.74 15.21 26.84
N HIS A 311 -5.31 15.04 25.58
CA HIS A 311 -6.23 14.87 24.45
C HIS A 311 -7.11 13.63 24.65
N PRO A 312 -8.44 13.67 24.37
CA PRO A 312 -9.36 12.54 24.61
C PRO A 312 -9.03 11.31 23.77
N LEU A 313 -8.30 11.44 22.68
CA LEU A 313 -7.99 10.40 21.68
C LEU A 313 -9.27 9.77 21.09
N ASP A 314 -10.34 10.53 20.96
CA ASP A 314 -11.68 10.15 20.50
C ASP A 314 -11.78 10.12 18.96
N GLY A 315 -10.81 9.51 18.30
CA GLY A 315 -10.74 9.49 16.85
C GLY A 315 -9.82 8.41 16.30
N PHE A 316 -9.76 8.37 14.97
CA PHE A 316 -8.80 7.55 14.23
C PHE A 316 -7.36 8.01 14.49
N GLY A 317 -7.18 9.32 14.51
CA GLY A 317 -5.87 9.94 14.59
C GLY A 317 -5.87 11.33 13.95
N PHE A 318 -4.69 11.83 13.64
CA PHE A 318 -4.50 13.15 13.07
C PHE A 318 -3.48 13.14 11.92
N LEU A 319 -3.64 14.09 11.02
CA LEU A 319 -2.68 14.38 9.96
C LEU A 319 -2.16 15.80 10.10
N THR A 320 -0.92 16.01 9.68
CA THR A 320 -0.25 17.29 9.83
C THR A 320 0.04 17.91 8.46
N PRO A 321 -0.61 19.02 8.13
CA PRO A 321 -0.27 19.81 6.95
C PRO A 321 1.17 20.30 6.98
N GLU A 322 1.82 20.36 5.84
CA GLU A 322 3.20 20.84 5.72
C GLU A 322 3.36 22.29 6.17
N VAL A 323 2.36 23.12 5.87
CA VAL A 323 2.32 24.55 6.30
C VAL A 323 2.36 24.74 7.82
N GLU A 324 2.02 23.72 8.61
CA GLU A 324 2.09 23.72 10.09
C GLU A 324 3.52 23.49 10.61
N ARG A 325 4.47 23.14 9.73
CA ARG A 325 5.90 22.97 10.02
C ARG A 325 6.20 22.04 11.19
N LYS A 326 5.45 20.94 11.31
CA LYS A 326 5.70 19.87 12.26
C LYS A 326 6.51 18.76 11.60
N ARG A 327 7.28 18.03 12.40
CA ARG A 327 8.06 16.87 11.91
C ARG A 327 7.18 15.65 11.66
N ILE A 328 6.11 15.52 12.44
CA ILE A 328 5.15 14.42 12.33
C ILE A 328 4.31 14.59 11.06
N LEU A 329 4.26 13.57 10.19
CA LEU A 329 3.35 13.50 9.05
C LEU A 329 1.90 13.27 9.51
N GLY A 330 1.75 12.47 10.56
CA GLY A 330 0.49 12.14 11.18
C GLY A 330 0.66 11.12 12.29
N GLY A 331 -0.42 10.85 13.01
CA GLY A 331 -0.47 9.84 14.05
C GLY A 331 -1.81 9.14 14.12
N VAL A 332 -1.78 7.84 14.42
CA VAL A 332 -2.94 6.99 14.65
C VAL A 332 -3.11 6.78 16.15
N PHE A 333 -4.32 6.97 16.66
CA PHE A 333 -4.68 6.62 18.03
C PHE A 333 -4.99 5.13 18.11
N SER A 334 -3.94 4.31 18.07
CA SER A 334 -4.02 2.87 17.83
C SER A 334 -4.92 2.14 18.83
N SER A 335 -4.84 2.51 20.13
CA SER A 335 -5.67 1.93 21.18
C SER A 335 -7.13 2.43 21.19
N SER A 336 -7.40 3.56 20.54
CA SER A 336 -8.77 4.03 20.33
C SER A 336 -9.37 3.47 19.03
N LEU A 337 -8.52 3.22 18.06
CA LEU A 337 -8.94 2.68 16.75
C LEU A 337 -9.35 1.21 16.84
N PHE A 338 -8.55 0.41 17.55
CA PHE A 338 -8.80 -1.03 17.74
C PHE A 338 -8.65 -1.41 19.21
N PRO A 339 -9.48 -2.32 19.75
CA PRO A 339 -9.31 -2.85 21.09
C PRO A 339 -7.99 -3.61 21.23
N ASP A 340 -7.57 -3.85 22.46
CA ASP A 340 -6.41 -4.67 22.85
C ASP A 340 -5.06 -4.22 22.24
N ARG A 341 -4.94 -2.91 21.92
CA ARG A 341 -3.68 -2.34 21.46
C ARG A 341 -2.79 -1.81 22.58
N ALA A 342 -3.33 -1.61 23.77
CA ALA A 342 -2.60 -1.17 24.96
C ALA A 342 -3.16 -1.86 26.22
N PRO A 343 -2.36 -2.00 27.29
CA PRO A 343 -2.85 -2.47 28.57
C PRO A 343 -3.91 -1.53 29.16
N GLU A 344 -4.70 -2.03 30.11
CA GLU A 344 -5.67 -1.21 30.85
C GLU A 344 -5.01 0.01 31.49
N GLY A 345 -5.66 1.15 31.45
CA GLY A 345 -5.11 2.42 31.92
C GLY A 345 -4.01 3.04 31.06
N HIS A 346 -3.71 2.44 29.91
CA HIS A 346 -2.70 2.93 28.96
C HIS A 346 -3.29 3.22 27.58
N VAL A 347 -2.54 3.94 26.77
CA VAL A 347 -2.86 4.25 25.36
C VAL A 347 -1.67 4.03 24.48
N LEU A 348 -1.92 3.68 23.22
CA LEU A 348 -0.91 3.52 22.18
C LEU A 348 -1.17 4.52 21.04
N ILE A 349 -0.15 5.27 20.69
CA ILE A 349 -0.14 6.23 19.58
C ILE A 349 0.95 5.81 18.61
N THR A 350 0.59 5.57 17.36
CA THR A 350 1.57 5.29 16.29
C THR A 350 1.76 6.53 15.44
N VAL A 351 3.01 6.96 15.29
CA VAL A 351 3.39 8.22 14.62
C VAL A 351 4.27 7.93 13.42
N PHE A 352 4.08 8.71 12.37
CA PHE A 352 4.85 8.62 11.12
C PHE A 352 5.65 9.89 10.89
N VAL A 353 6.91 9.73 10.52
CA VAL A 353 7.83 10.85 10.22
C VAL A 353 8.70 10.54 9.01
N GLY A 354 9.31 11.56 8.42
CA GLY A 354 10.17 11.41 7.25
C GLY A 354 9.42 11.74 5.95
N GLY A 355 9.40 10.79 5.03
CA GLY A 355 8.84 11.01 3.71
C GLY A 355 9.67 11.99 2.89
N THR A 356 9.06 12.62 1.89
CA THR A 356 9.67 13.68 1.10
C THR A 356 9.86 14.97 1.91
N ARG A 357 9.14 15.12 3.02
CA ARG A 357 9.11 16.33 3.84
C ARG A 357 10.38 16.50 4.69
N ASP A 358 10.85 15.43 5.33
CA ASP A 358 12.00 15.44 6.24
C ASP A 358 12.76 14.09 6.19
N PRO A 359 13.37 13.74 5.04
CA PRO A 359 14.05 12.46 4.88
C PRO A 359 15.25 12.30 5.81
N ASP A 360 15.92 13.40 6.18
CA ASP A 360 17.10 13.37 7.03
C ASP A 360 16.78 13.04 8.49
N LEU A 361 15.57 13.37 8.95
CA LEU A 361 15.12 13.02 10.29
C LEU A 361 15.15 11.51 10.54
N VAL A 362 14.86 10.73 9.51
CA VAL A 362 14.82 9.26 9.60
C VAL A 362 16.20 8.63 9.76
N GLN A 363 17.26 9.37 9.42
CA GLN A 363 18.65 8.94 9.57
C GLN A 363 19.20 9.19 11.00
N ALA A 364 18.47 9.98 11.83
CA ALA A 364 18.85 10.21 13.20
C ALA A 364 18.78 8.91 14.02
N ASP A 365 19.59 8.84 15.07
CA ASP A 365 19.51 7.72 16.01
C ASP A 365 18.11 7.63 16.67
N PRO A 366 17.69 6.44 17.13
CA PRO A 366 16.34 6.23 17.65
C PRO A 366 15.97 7.13 18.85
N GLN A 367 16.94 7.54 19.66
CA GLN A 367 16.70 8.41 20.83
C GLN A 367 16.41 9.83 20.37
N THR A 368 17.25 10.38 19.51
CA THR A 368 17.06 11.71 18.90
C THR A 368 15.74 11.78 18.12
N LEU A 369 15.46 10.76 17.30
CA LEU A 369 14.21 10.66 16.55
C LEU A 369 13.00 10.69 17.50
N THR A 370 13.02 9.88 18.56
CA THR A 370 11.95 9.81 19.55
C THR A 370 11.77 11.15 20.26
N ALA A 371 12.86 11.78 20.71
CA ALA A 371 12.79 13.07 21.40
C ALA A 371 12.11 14.15 20.55
N ARG A 372 12.50 14.26 19.27
CA ARG A 372 11.89 15.21 18.34
C ARG A 372 10.40 14.96 18.08
N VAL A 373 9.98 13.68 18.03
CA VAL A 373 8.58 13.30 17.91
C VAL A 373 7.80 13.66 19.18
N LEU A 374 8.38 13.43 20.35
CA LEU A 374 7.77 13.76 21.65
C LEU A 374 7.53 15.26 21.80
N ASP A 375 8.41 16.13 21.26
CA ASP A 375 8.19 17.58 21.28
C ASP A 375 6.91 17.97 20.55
N ASP A 376 6.68 17.40 19.35
CA ASP A 376 5.43 17.65 18.60
C ASP A 376 4.20 17.04 19.32
N LEU A 377 4.30 15.85 19.92
CA LEU A 377 3.20 15.22 20.65
C LEU A 377 2.83 16.02 21.92
N ARG A 378 3.82 16.60 22.64
CA ARG A 378 3.56 17.49 23.77
C ARG A 378 2.74 18.70 23.36
N LEU A 379 3.05 19.28 22.19
CA LEU A 379 2.31 20.43 21.66
C LEU A 379 0.91 20.05 21.16
N LEU A 380 0.76 18.93 20.46
CA LEU A 380 -0.47 18.56 19.76
C LEU A 380 -1.46 17.82 20.66
N LEU A 381 -0.98 16.92 21.53
CA LEU A 381 -1.82 16.06 22.37
C LEU A 381 -1.70 16.38 23.87
N ALA A 382 -0.87 17.35 24.23
CA ALA A 382 -0.52 17.69 25.60
C ALA A 382 -0.09 16.45 26.41
N THR A 383 0.84 15.67 25.80
CA THR A 383 1.44 14.51 26.46
C THR A 383 2.42 14.95 27.57
N LYS A 384 2.47 14.21 28.67
CA LYS A 384 3.36 14.47 29.80
C LYS A 384 4.29 13.27 30.02
N GLY A 385 5.50 13.54 30.48
CA GLY A 385 6.49 12.49 30.78
C GLY A 385 6.97 11.77 29.53
N GLU A 386 7.58 10.61 29.77
CA GLU A 386 8.14 9.74 28.75
C GLU A 386 7.20 8.54 28.49
N PRO A 387 7.13 8.01 27.26
CA PRO A 387 6.38 6.80 26.97
C PRO A 387 7.02 5.59 27.69
N GLY A 388 6.18 4.79 28.35
CA GLY A 388 6.60 3.54 28.98
C GLY A 388 6.87 2.41 27.98
N PHE A 389 6.28 2.48 26.79
CA PHE A 389 6.54 1.56 25.68
C PHE A 389 7.02 2.34 24.46
N ARG A 390 8.03 1.80 23.78
CA ARG A 390 8.59 2.36 22.55
C ARG A 390 8.93 1.24 21.57
N ALA A 391 8.44 1.35 20.35
CA ALA A 391 8.91 0.52 19.24
C ALA A 391 9.13 1.44 18.03
N VAL A 392 10.28 1.31 17.39
CA VAL A 392 10.68 2.15 16.25
C VAL A 392 11.05 1.23 15.10
N GLN A 393 10.54 1.54 13.92
CA GLN A 393 10.92 0.91 12.67
C GLN A 393 11.25 1.96 11.63
N VAL A 394 12.43 1.87 11.08
CA VAL A 394 12.85 2.66 9.91
C VAL A 394 12.67 1.83 8.65
N TRP A 395 12.04 2.42 7.66
CA TRP A 395 11.90 1.92 6.31
C TRP A 395 12.72 2.84 5.38
N PRO A 396 13.96 2.49 5.02
CA PRO A 396 14.84 3.37 4.25
C PRO A 396 14.31 3.70 2.84
N LYS A 397 13.56 2.77 2.26
CA LYS A 397 12.86 2.89 0.98
C LYS A 397 11.43 2.39 1.19
N ALA A 398 10.50 3.31 1.52
CA ALA A 398 9.18 2.93 2.01
C ALA A 398 8.16 2.76 0.87
N ILE A 399 7.62 3.85 0.33
CA ILE A 399 6.46 3.84 -0.56
C ILE A 399 6.86 4.37 -1.94
N PRO A 400 6.59 3.63 -3.04
CA PRO A 400 6.91 4.10 -4.39
C PRO A 400 6.14 5.40 -4.71
N GLN A 401 6.83 6.39 -5.22
CA GLN A 401 6.26 7.69 -5.57
C GLN A 401 5.77 7.70 -7.01
N TYR A 402 4.48 7.78 -7.19
CA TYR A 402 3.82 7.85 -8.50
C TYR A 402 3.85 9.29 -9.03
N VAL A 403 5.06 9.76 -9.34
CA VAL A 403 5.33 11.13 -9.82
C VAL A 403 4.79 11.37 -11.23
N LEU A 404 4.82 12.63 -11.68
CA LEU A 404 4.55 13.00 -13.08
C LEU A 404 5.44 12.18 -14.03
N GLY A 405 4.87 11.71 -15.13
CA GLY A 405 5.55 10.80 -16.07
C GLY A 405 5.62 9.34 -15.61
N TYR A 406 4.89 8.94 -14.56
CA TYR A 406 4.92 7.56 -14.05
C TYR A 406 4.46 6.52 -15.08
N GLY A 407 3.68 6.92 -16.06
CA GLY A 407 3.23 6.05 -17.16
C GLY A 407 4.37 5.29 -17.82
N ARG A 408 5.54 5.94 -17.98
CA ARG A 408 6.75 5.32 -18.55
C ARG A 408 7.20 4.04 -17.83
N PHE A 409 7.09 4.00 -16.49
CA PHE A 409 7.48 2.84 -15.71
C PHE A 409 6.53 1.66 -15.96
N LYS A 410 5.22 1.95 -16.07
CA LYS A 410 4.22 0.93 -16.41
C LYS A 410 4.43 0.39 -17.82
N GLU A 411 4.69 1.26 -18.80
CA GLU A 411 5.00 0.88 -20.18
C GLU A 411 6.27 0.03 -20.28
N ILE A 412 7.32 0.35 -19.51
CA ILE A 412 8.54 -0.47 -19.44
C ILE A 412 8.20 -1.85 -18.89
N ALA A 413 7.44 -1.94 -17.80
CA ALA A 413 7.06 -3.21 -17.22
C ALA A 413 6.26 -4.06 -18.20
N ASP A 414 5.28 -3.46 -18.90
CA ASP A 414 4.45 -4.13 -19.89
C ASP A 414 5.28 -4.59 -21.11
N ASP A 415 6.26 -3.79 -21.54
CA ASP A 415 7.13 -4.15 -22.67
C ASP A 415 8.06 -5.32 -22.31
N VAL A 416 8.69 -5.27 -21.13
CA VAL A 416 9.58 -6.36 -20.70
C VAL A 416 8.80 -7.67 -20.54
N GLU A 417 7.61 -7.65 -19.93
CA GLU A 417 6.77 -8.84 -19.80
C GLU A 417 6.35 -9.41 -21.15
N ARG A 418 5.98 -8.56 -22.11
CA ARG A 418 5.60 -8.98 -23.48
C ARG A 418 6.73 -9.66 -24.22
N ARG A 419 7.98 -9.20 -24.04
CA ARG A 419 9.18 -9.80 -24.63
C ARG A 419 9.61 -11.08 -23.91
N ASN A 420 9.14 -11.27 -22.68
CA ASN A 420 9.55 -12.38 -21.82
C ASN A 420 8.33 -13.16 -21.29
N PRO A 421 7.61 -13.91 -22.14
CA PRO A 421 6.49 -14.73 -21.71
C PRO A 421 6.86 -15.62 -20.52
N GLY A 422 5.99 -15.70 -19.52
CA GLY A 422 6.22 -16.38 -18.26
C GLY A 422 6.84 -15.51 -17.15
N LEU A 423 7.28 -14.27 -17.45
CA LEU A 423 7.65 -13.28 -16.44
C LEU A 423 6.46 -12.36 -16.15
N VAL A 424 6.14 -12.16 -14.85
CA VAL A 424 5.14 -11.19 -14.39
C VAL A 424 5.73 -10.31 -13.31
N LEU A 425 5.64 -9.00 -13.49
CA LEU A 425 6.03 -7.99 -12.51
C LEU A 425 4.80 -7.55 -11.74
N ALA A 426 4.83 -7.56 -10.40
CA ALA A 426 3.69 -7.26 -9.55
C ALA A 426 4.11 -6.48 -8.30
N GLY A 427 3.15 -5.82 -7.64
CA GLY A 427 3.40 -5.14 -6.37
C GLY A 427 3.13 -3.65 -6.39
N THR A 428 3.51 -3.00 -5.29
CA THR A 428 3.13 -1.62 -5.00
C THR A 428 3.69 -0.59 -5.99
N TYR A 429 4.79 -0.86 -6.64
CA TYR A 429 5.35 0.03 -7.68
C TYR A 429 4.57 0.00 -9.00
N ARG A 430 3.63 -0.94 -9.17
CA ARG A 430 2.86 -1.12 -10.40
C ARG A 430 1.38 -0.82 -10.25
N ASP A 431 0.77 -1.32 -9.17
CA ASP A 431 -0.68 -1.53 -9.10
C ASP A 431 -1.39 -0.76 -7.98
N GLY A 432 -0.67 0.02 -7.19
CA GLY A 432 -1.20 0.77 -6.06
C GLY A 432 -0.55 0.39 -4.73
N VAL A 433 -0.61 1.29 -3.75
CA VAL A 433 0.19 1.21 -2.52
C VAL A 433 -0.59 0.65 -1.32
N SER A 434 -1.90 0.45 -1.44
CA SER A 434 -2.70 -0.11 -0.34
C SER A 434 -2.54 -1.63 -0.23
N LEU A 435 -2.85 -2.19 0.94
CA LEU A 435 -2.89 -3.65 1.13
C LEU A 435 -3.90 -4.33 0.20
N GLY A 436 -5.06 -3.69 -0.03
CA GLY A 436 -6.05 -4.18 -1.00
C GLY A 436 -5.53 -4.20 -2.42
N ASP A 437 -4.77 -3.17 -2.83
CA ASP A 437 -4.14 -3.12 -4.15
C ASP A 437 -3.06 -4.20 -4.30
N ALA A 438 -2.29 -4.47 -3.23
CA ALA A 438 -1.28 -5.52 -3.21
C ALA A 438 -1.88 -6.92 -3.40
N ILE A 439 -3.02 -7.20 -2.75
CA ILE A 439 -3.77 -8.45 -2.94
C ILE A 439 -4.33 -8.56 -4.36
N ALA A 440 -4.95 -7.49 -4.85
CA ALA A 440 -5.50 -7.47 -6.21
C ALA A 440 -4.40 -7.60 -7.29
N SER A 441 -3.22 -7.01 -7.06
CA SER A 441 -2.03 -7.19 -7.91
C SER A 441 -1.59 -8.65 -7.96
N ALA A 442 -1.59 -9.32 -6.80
CA ALA A 442 -1.24 -10.74 -6.70
C ALA A 442 -2.20 -11.66 -7.46
N ASP A 443 -3.52 -11.43 -7.32
CA ASP A 443 -4.54 -12.21 -8.04
C ASP A 443 -4.40 -12.03 -9.55
N ARG A 444 -4.14 -10.79 -10.04
CA ARG A 444 -3.87 -10.55 -11.46
C ARG A 444 -2.58 -11.25 -11.92
N ALA A 445 -1.53 -11.20 -11.11
CA ALA A 445 -0.26 -11.87 -11.43
C ALA A 445 -0.43 -13.39 -11.52
N ALA A 446 -1.10 -13.99 -10.56
CA ALA A 446 -1.40 -15.42 -10.56
C ALA A 446 -2.25 -15.83 -11.78
N ALA A 447 -3.30 -15.07 -12.12
CA ALA A 447 -4.14 -15.32 -13.28
C ALA A 447 -3.35 -15.24 -14.60
N ARG A 448 -2.44 -14.27 -14.75
CA ARG A 448 -1.57 -14.12 -15.93
C ARG A 448 -0.59 -15.29 -16.09
N VAL A 449 0.03 -15.73 -14.99
CA VAL A 449 0.91 -16.90 -14.99
C VAL A 449 0.13 -18.15 -15.34
N ALA A 450 -1.02 -18.38 -14.71
CA ALA A 450 -1.86 -19.56 -15.01
C ALA A 450 -2.33 -19.57 -16.48
N GLY A 451 -2.71 -18.42 -17.03
CA GLY A 451 -3.08 -18.29 -18.43
C GLY A 451 -1.91 -18.62 -19.37
N PHE A 452 -0.69 -18.16 -19.06
CA PHE A 452 0.51 -18.51 -19.83
C PHE A 452 0.80 -20.02 -19.79
N LEU A 453 0.79 -20.63 -18.61
CA LEU A 453 1.07 -22.07 -18.44
C LEU A 453 0.00 -22.94 -19.11
N GLY A 454 -1.27 -22.56 -19.07
CA GLY A 454 -2.35 -23.28 -19.76
C GLY A 454 -2.21 -23.24 -21.28
N MET A 455 -1.69 -22.16 -21.87
CA MET A 455 -1.42 -22.07 -23.31
C MET A 455 -0.22 -22.95 -23.70
N GLU A 456 0.82 -23.05 -22.88
CA GLU A 456 1.96 -23.94 -23.14
C GLU A 456 1.55 -25.43 -23.09
N ASP A 457 0.73 -25.81 -22.12
CA ASP A 457 0.21 -27.18 -22.02
C ASP A 457 -0.63 -27.57 -23.27
N MET A 458 -1.47 -26.67 -23.76
CA MET A 458 -2.25 -26.87 -25.00
C MET A 458 -1.35 -26.98 -26.25
N ALA A 459 -0.34 -26.14 -26.36
CA ALA A 459 0.62 -26.17 -27.47
C ALA A 459 1.43 -27.48 -27.49
N ALA A 460 1.86 -27.97 -26.33
CA ALA A 460 2.56 -29.22 -26.18
C ALA A 460 1.67 -30.43 -26.53
N ALA A 461 0.41 -30.41 -26.12
CA ALA A 461 -0.58 -31.45 -26.43
C ALA A 461 -0.88 -31.50 -27.96
N GLY A 462 -1.00 -30.33 -28.62
CA GLY A 462 -1.21 -30.23 -30.06
C GLY A 462 -0.04 -30.80 -30.87
N GLN A 463 1.21 -30.52 -30.44
CA GLN A 463 2.41 -31.08 -31.12
C GLN A 463 2.56 -32.57 -30.89
N ALA A 464 2.09 -33.13 -29.79
CA ALA A 464 2.09 -34.56 -29.51
C ALA A 464 1.06 -35.30 -30.39
N SER A 465 -0.08 -34.70 -30.68
CA SER A 465 -1.11 -35.27 -31.56
C SER A 465 -0.70 -35.29 -33.02
N ASP A 466 0.05 -34.30 -33.49
CA ASP A 466 0.58 -34.23 -34.88
C ASP A 466 1.71 -35.25 -35.16
N ARG A 467 2.43 -35.70 -34.13
CA ARG A 467 3.45 -36.73 -34.24
C ARG A 467 2.92 -38.16 -34.23
N GLY A 468 1.61 -38.35 -34.00
CA GLY A 468 0.95 -39.65 -33.82
C GLY A 468 0.20 -40.19 -35.03
N ILE A 469 0.29 -39.57 -36.25
CA ILE A 469 -0.36 -40.11 -37.44
C ILE A 469 0.69 -40.96 -38.18
N PRO A 470 0.62 -42.31 -38.15
CA PRO A 470 1.46 -43.13 -39.03
C PRO A 470 0.97 -42.92 -40.46
N ALA A 471 1.86 -42.60 -41.36
CA ALA A 471 1.60 -42.57 -42.80
C ALA A 471 1.00 -43.92 -43.19
N ALA A 472 -0.27 -43.96 -43.55
CA ALA A 472 -0.93 -45.11 -44.14
C ALA A 472 -0.24 -45.39 -45.44
N GLY A 473 0.50 -46.52 -45.49
CA GLY A 473 1.18 -47.03 -46.67
C GLY A 473 0.21 -47.25 -47.81
N GLN A 474 0.58 -46.71 -48.94
CA GLN A 474 0.05 -47.16 -50.23
C GLN A 474 0.68 -48.52 -50.52
N GLY A 475 -0.17 -49.52 -50.63
CA GLY A 475 0.09 -50.84 -51.21
C GLY A 475 -1.07 -51.21 -52.15
#